data_c91995cfa9140b1e76c9546aace9a3ff
#
_entry.id   c91995cfa9140b1e76c9546aace9a3ff
#
_cell.length_a   1.000
_cell.length_b   1.000
_cell.length_c   1.000
_cell.angle_alpha   90.00
_cell.angle_beta   90.00
_cell.angle_gamma   90.00
#
_symmetry.space_group_name_H-M   'P 1'
#
loop_
_entity.id
_entity.type
_entity.pdbx_description
1 polymer ?
#
loop_
_entity_poly.entity_id
_entity_poly.type
_entity_poly.pdbx_seq_one_letter_code
_entity_poly.pdbx_strand_id
1 'polypeptide(L)'
;MEKLGRWALFAIIMAANPAEARWASIDDAPTKSSCSVEMNINKDGTARMVLEVQQEILKESGRDVAQTMLNYNGDSEKIRILEAKTIYKGKEYKVAKKLIEDKPLASSPYGFDQLRQIMLAFPKAEIGAKTYLKYQLITTKVQLENFFATVLPFGRGVFTVSARVKVHSQLPLHLIVNDPENVLKVTKDQDDNFHNLEVVLTKPLYKATTNEPASNVINVKYLTWISISSKTKWEDLATELGKSYAKIFKQKLPKGLAEIANAAAQKKDEVEQINTVTSLLNDKVAYLGDWRSIKGHFIPRDLEEISSTQTGDCKDFAAATAAILTSLGYKVQFVLVRRGVHNFYPDSLPDLSAFNHAILKVTNKQGKVYWCDPTNFQSMADGMFPDIADKKVLVLDQVQPGYEKTPGLSYEHAESAAKSQIEILSDTKIAEQGSVLLKNEEALGLIGAALNQSEKSIKDRLFYSLSGTILEEKDKKSMELPDLKSRIVKDLVYSYGFEQDHRLSKTNEGLALELRYSALASLFGISQDYVADISVADYPWTVKSQTIIKNVKVNNVDSLNKEIKTPWIYVMRKCTMINNRDLQIDEAVVLYKNLIANEELKTPEFIKLKEDLERDFKHVSVVFARLQ
;
A
#
# COMPACT_ATOMS: atom_id res chain seq x y z
N MET A 1 -4.24 -10.45 -7.00
CA MET A 1 -5.48 -11.01 -6.40
C MET A 1 -5.37 -11.23 -4.89
N GLU A 2 -4.53 -10.49 -4.15
CA GLU A 2 -4.33 -10.70 -2.69
C GLU A 2 -4.74 -9.53 -1.79
N LYS A 3 -5.40 -8.51 -2.31
CA LYS A 3 -5.77 -7.31 -1.52
C LYS A 3 -7.28 -7.12 -1.25
N LEU A 4 -8.15 -8.02 -1.72
CA LEU A 4 -9.61 -7.93 -1.50
C LEU A 4 -10.16 -8.83 -0.41
N GLY A 5 -9.29 -9.53 0.36
CA GLY A 5 -9.70 -10.51 1.37
C GLY A 5 -9.58 -10.09 2.84
N ARG A 6 -9.27 -8.83 3.18
CA ARG A 6 -8.92 -8.45 4.57
C ARG A 6 -10.06 -8.02 5.50
N TRP A 7 -11.30 -7.98 5.06
CA TRP A 7 -12.43 -7.50 5.88
C TRP A 7 -13.30 -8.60 6.53
N ALA A 8 -12.95 -9.88 6.38
CA ALA A 8 -13.82 -10.98 6.82
C ALA A 8 -13.22 -11.93 7.86
N LEU A 9 -12.18 -11.57 8.63
CA LEU A 9 -11.61 -12.47 9.64
C LEU A 9 -11.29 -11.75 10.96
N PHE A 10 -12.32 -11.21 11.61
CA PHE A 10 -12.22 -10.79 13.02
C PHE A 10 -13.45 -11.26 13.81
N ALA A 11 -13.52 -12.55 14.09
CA ALA A 11 -14.27 -13.06 15.23
C ALA A 11 -13.68 -14.41 15.63
N ILE A 12 -13.19 -14.45 16.84
CA ILE A 12 -12.69 -15.52 17.68
C ILE A 12 -11.16 -15.39 17.91
N ILE A 13 -10.79 -14.56 18.88
CA ILE A 13 -9.61 -14.79 19.70
C ILE A 13 -10.08 -14.79 21.15
N MET A 14 -10.17 -15.98 21.72
CA MET A 14 -10.33 -16.19 23.15
C MET A 14 -9.10 -15.66 23.90
N ALA A 15 -9.35 -15.13 25.09
CA ALA A 15 -8.43 -14.61 26.06
C ALA A 15 -7.20 -15.50 26.31
N ALA A 16 -6.13 -15.25 25.59
CA ALA A 16 -4.79 -15.33 26.12
C ALA A 16 -4.37 -13.88 26.37
N ASN A 17 -3.73 -13.56 27.49
CA ASN A 17 -3.11 -12.25 27.67
C ASN A 17 -2.31 -11.94 26.40
N PRO A 18 -2.65 -10.93 25.61
CA PRO A 18 -1.88 -10.64 24.42
C PRO A 18 -0.46 -10.33 24.89
N ALA A 19 0.51 -11.12 24.45
CA ALA A 19 1.89 -10.82 24.73
C ALA A 19 2.16 -9.42 24.18
N GLU A 20 2.77 -8.55 25.00
CA GLU A 20 3.03 -7.14 24.67
C GLU A 20 3.79 -7.01 23.35
N ALA A 21 3.37 -6.06 22.52
CA ALA A 21 4.09 -5.71 21.31
C ALA A 21 5.42 -5.06 21.68
N ARG A 22 6.51 -5.48 21.05
CA ARG A 22 7.85 -4.97 21.36
C ARG A 22 8.85 -5.20 20.23
N TRP A 23 9.95 -4.50 20.29
CA TRP A 23 11.14 -4.90 19.54
C TRP A 23 11.57 -6.31 20.00
N ALA A 24 11.84 -7.16 19.02
CA ALA A 24 12.33 -8.50 19.29
C ALA A 24 13.69 -8.48 19.99
N SER A 25 13.87 -9.33 20.98
CA SER A 25 15.17 -9.60 21.60
C SER A 25 15.96 -10.62 20.76
N ILE A 26 17.24 -10.77 21.07
CA ILE A 26 18.10 -11.79 20.44
C ILE A 26 17.53 -13.20 20.65
N ASP A 27 16.89 -13.45 21.81
CA ASP A 27 16.29 -14.74 22.13
C ASP A 27 15.05 -15.06 21.27
N ASP A 28 14.43 -14.06 20.65
CA ASP A 28 13.31 -14.29 19.74
C ASP A 28 13.79 -14.76 18.35
N ALA A 29 15.05 -14.52 18.01
CA ALA A 29 15.58 -14.80 16.68
C ALA A 29 15.49 -16.29 16.31
N PRO A 30 14.91 -16.61 15.14
CA PRO A 30 14.86 -17.99 14.64
C PRO A 30 16.19 -18.45 14.06
N THR A 31 17.00 -17.53 13.57
CA THR A 31 18.31 -17.77 12.98
C THR A 31 19.31 -16.71 13.39
N LYS A 32 20.59 -17.05 13.30
CA LYS A 32 21.72 -16.15 13.54
C LYS A 32 22.59 -16.10 12.28
N SER A 33 22.89 -14.91 11.77
CA SER A 33 23.54 -14.71 10.48
C SER A 33 24.86 -13.98 10.61
N SER A 34 25.81 -14.36 9.74
CA SER A 34 27.01 -13.57 9.42
C SER A 34 27.07 -13.41 7.91
N CYS A 35 27.38 -12.21 7.42
CA CYS A 35 27.44 -11.95 5.98
C CYS A 35 28.59 -11.04 5.59
N SER A 36 29.11 -11.25 4.37
CA SER A 36 30.01 -10.31 3.73
C SER A 36 29.59 -10.09 2.27
N VAL A 37 29.75 -8.86 1.82
CA VAL A 37 29.48 -8.43 0.45
C VAL A 37 30.72 -7.69 -0.06
N GLU A 38 31.27 -8.14 -1.19
CA GLU A 38 32.32 -7.44 -1.91
C GLU A 38 31.79 -7.04 -3.29
N MET A 39 31.83 -5.74 -3.60
CA MET A 39 31.31 -5.15 -4.83
C MET A 39 32.44 -4.54 -5.64
N ASN A 40 32.53 -4.92 -6.90
CA ASN A 40 33.41 -4.31 -7.88
C ASN A 40 32.55 -3.65 -8.96
N ILE A 41 32.58 -2.32 -9.05
CA ILE A 41 31.72 -1.52 -9.92
C ILE A 41 32.54 -0.94 -11.05
N ASN A 42 32.13 -1.21 -12.29
CA ASN A 42 32.77 -0.70 -13.50
C ASN A 42 32.31 0.73 -13.83
N LYS A 43 33.05 1.41 -14.73
CA LYS A 43 32.74 2.78 -15.16
C LYS A 43 31.37 2.92 -15.83
N ASP A 44 30.88 1.88 -16.51
CA ASP A 44 29.57 1.84 -17.16
C ASP A 44 28.41 1.59 -16.18
N GLY A 45 28.68 1.33 -14.89
CA GLY A 45 27.69 1.01 -13.86
C GLY A 45 27.41 -0.49 -13.71
N THR A 46 27.98 -1.36 -14.57
CA THR A 46 27.91 -2.81 -14.35
C THR A 46 28.68 -3.18 -13.10
N ALA A 47 28.26 -4.26 -12.41
CA ALA A 47 28.88 -4.65 -11.16
C ALA A 47 29.06 -6.15 -11.03
N ARG A 48 30.08 -6.54 -10.28
CA ARG A 48 30.30 -7.89 -9.83
C ARG A 48 30.28 -7.91 -8.31
N MET A 49 29.36 -8.63 -7.74
CA MET A 49 29.21 -8.78 -6.29
C MET A 49 29.51 -10.21 -5.88
N VAL A 50 30.33 -10.39 -4.86
CA VAL A 50 30.52 -11.67 -4.16
C VAL A 50 29.83 -11.56 -2.81
N LEU A 51 28.87 -12.43 -2.60
CA LEU A 51 28.09 -12.49 -1.35
C LEU A 51 28.43 -13.81 -0.65
N GLU A 52 28.70 -13.70 0.63
CA GLU A 52 28.98 -14.83 1.52
C GLU A 52 28.07 -14.72 2.73
N VAL A 53 27.24 -15.73 2.96
CA VAL A 53 26.25 -15.75 4.03
C VAL A 53 26.33 -17.06 4.78
N GLN A 54 26.45 -16.99 6.10
CA GLN A 54 26.33 -18.14 7.00
C GLN A 54 25.16 -17.91 7.95
N GLN A 55 24.26 -18.87 8.06
CA GLN A 55 23.10 -18.81 8.93
C GLN A 55 23.03 -20.04 9.83
N GLU A 56 22.96 -19.84 11.14
CA GLU A 56 22.77 -20.87 12.15
C GLU A 56 21.30 -20.96 12.52
N ILE A 57 20.73 -22.15 12.48
CA ILE A 57 19.34 -22.42 12.84
C ILE A 57 19.24 -22.53 14.35
N LEU A 58 18.51 -21.60 14.98
CA LEU A 58 18.35 -21.55 16.44
C LEU A 58 17.03 -22.19 16.93
N LYS A 59 15.98 -22.11 16.11
CA LYS A 59 14.64 -22.61 16.41
C LYS A 59 14.03 -23.34 15.22
N GLU A 60 12.96 -24.10 15.46
CA GLU A 60 12.24 -24.79 14.37
C GLU A 60 11.73 -23.81 13.30
N SER A 61 11.23 -22.64 13.72
CA SER A 61 10.80 -21.58 12.80
C SER A 61 11.93 -21.00 11.93
N GLY A 62 13.18 -21.28 12.25
CA GLY A 62 14.34 -20.86 11.46
C GLY A 62 14.75 -21.87 10.37
N ARG A 63 14.07 -23.03 10.28
CA ARG A 63 14.41 -24.05 9.26
C ARG A 63 14.08 -23.64 7.83
N ASP A 64 13.39 -22.53 7.63
CA ASP A 64 13.15 -21.94 6.30
C ASP A 64 14.44 -21.71 5.52
N VAL A 65 15.56 -21.42 6.20
CA VAL A 65 16.87 -21.26 5.57
C VAL A 65 17.40 -22.54 4.92
N ALA A 66 16.76 -23.71 5.20
CA ALA A 66 17.05 -24.96 4.49
C ALA A 66 16.77 -24.89 2.99
N GLN A 67 15.88 -23.96 2.59
CA GLN A 67 15.62 -23.65 1.18
C GLN A 67 15.95 -22.17 0.93
N THR A 68 16.99 -21.92 0.18
CA THR A 68 17.39 -20.56 -0.20
C THR A 68 17.02 -20.31 -1.65
N MET A 69 16.39 -19.17 -1.89
CA MET A 69 15.96 -18.72 -3.23
C MET A 69 16.72 -17.45 -3.61
N LEU A 70 17.38 -17.47 -4.75
CA LEU A 70 18.09 -16.33 -5.32
C LEU A 70 17.42 -15.93 -6.63
N ASN A 71 16.78 -14.78 -6.64
CA ASN A 71 16.14 -14.24 -7.84
C ASN A 71 17.10 -13.32 -8.59
N TYR A 72 17.06 -13.36 -9.91
CA TYR A 72 17.85 -12.50 -10.77
C TYR A 72 17.19 -12.30 -12.13
N ASN A 73 17.50 -11.20 -12.82
CA ASN A 73 17.00 -10.95 -14.17
C ASN A 73 17.95 -11.59 -15.18
N GLY A 74 17.50 -12.64 -15.86
CA GLY A 74 18.33 -13.41 -16.81
C GLY A 74 18.81 -12.64 -18.04
N ASP A 75 18.20 -11.46 -18.36
CA ASP A 75 18.66 -10.59 -19.45
C ASP A 75 19.84 -9.70 -19.06
N SER A 76 19.92 -9.30 -17.80
CA SER A 76 20.89 -8.32 -17.30
C SER A 76 21.82 -8.83 -16.20
N GLU A 77 21.53 -10.00 -15.65
CA GLU A 77 22.27 -10.55 -14.52
C GLU A 77 22.59 -12.03 -14.69
N LYS A 78 23.60 -12.47 -13.96
CA LYS A 78 23.98 -13.89 -13.84
C LYS A 78 24.36 -14.18 -12.42
N ILE A 79 23.90 -15.33 -11.89
CA ILE A 79 24.33 -15.85 -10.60
C ILE A 79 25.22 -17.07 -10.81
N ARG A 80 26.32 -17.13 -10.05
CA ARG A 80 27.19 -18.31 -9.97
C ARG A 80 27.33 -18.74 -8.52
N ILE A 81 26.87 -19.94 -8.18
CA ILE A 81 27.13 -20.54 -6.87
C ILE A 81 28.61 -20.95 -6.82
N LEU A 82 29.36 -20.39 -5.88
CA LEU A 82 30.78 -20.69 -5.67
C LEU A 82 30.93 -21.81 -4.64
N GLU A 83 30.17 -21.75 -3.55
CA GLU A 83 30.17 -22.79 -2.52
C GLU A 83 28.79 -22.80 -1.80
N ALA A 84 28.27 -23.99 -1.53
CA ALA A 84 27.08 -24.19 -0.73
C ALA A 84 27.19 -25.46 0.10
N LYS A 85 27.03 -25.38 1.42
CA LYS A 85 27.13 -26.50 2.34
C LYS A 85 26.36 -26.27 3.62
N THR A 86 26.06 -27.35 4.34
CA THR A 86 25.62 -27.33 5.72
C THR A 86 26.75 -27.86 6.61
N ILE A 87 26.94 -27.20 7.76
CA ILE A 87 27.84 -27.66 8.83
C ILE A 87 26.94 -28.09 9.99
N TYR A 88 26.95 -29.41 10.32
CA TYR A 88 26.14 -29.96 11.38
C TYR A 88 26.89 -31.00 12.20
N LYS A 89 26.96 -30.86 13.51
CA LYS A 89 27.71 -31.72 14.44
C LYS A 89 29.17 -31.93 14.00
N GLY A 90 29.83 -30.84 13.59
CA GLY A 90 31.23 -30.84 13.18
C GLY A 90 31.49 -31.45 11.80
N LYS A 91 30.46 -31.88 11.05
CA LYS A 91 30.60 -32.45 9.70
C LYS A 91 30.05 -31.48 8.66
N GLU A 92 30.73 -31.43 7.50
CA GLU A 92 30.29 -30.66 6.34
C GLU A 92 29.49 -31.54 5.37
N TYR A 93 28.37 -31.02 4.91
CA TYR A 93 27.49 -31.64 3.92
C TYR A 93 27.36 -30.69 2.73
N LYS A 94 28.06 -30.94 1.65
CA LYS A 94 28.00 -30.12 0.42
C LYS A 94 26.62 -30.25 -0.22
N VAL A 95 26.08 -29.12 -0.73
CA VAL A 95 24.88 -29.13 -1.55
C VAL A 95 25.20 -29.79 -2.89
N ALA A 96 24.60 -30.93 -3.18
CA ALA A 96 24.77 -31.63 -4.43
C ALA A 96 24.14 -30.87 -5.60
N LYS A 97 24.69 -30.99 -6.82
CA LYS A 97 24.13 -30.32 -8.03
C LYS A 97 22.62 -30.55 -8.23
N LYS A 98 22.12 -31.75 -7.91
CA LYS A 98 20.70 -32.10 -8.01
C LYS A 98 19.78 -31.36 -7.00
N LEU A 99 20.38 -30.71 -6.01
CA LEU A 99 19.67 -29.86 -5.01
C LEU A 99 19.78 -28.36 -5.34
N ILE A 100 20.29 -28.04 -6.51
CA ILE A 100 20.40 -26.68 -7.05
C ILE A 100 19.62 -26.66 -8.36
N GLU A 101 18.54 -25.92 -8.38
CA GLU A 101 17.68 -25.77 -9.54
C GLU A 101 17.70 -24.30 -9.99
N ASP A 102 18.01 -24.06 -11.27
CA ASP A 102 17.90 -22.74 -11.91
C ASP A 102 16.79 -22.79 -12.95
N LYS A 103 15.69 -22.08 -12.69
CA LYS A 103 14.52 -22.07 -13.56
C LYS A 103 13.99 -20.68 -13.81
N PRO A 104 13.33 -20.44 -14.97
CA PRO A 104 12.51 -19.26 -15.13
C PRO A 104 11.42 -19.25 -14.06
N LEU A 105 11.16 -18.08 -13.45
CA LEU A 105 9.93 -17.86 -12.74
C LEU A 105 8.79 -17.74 -13.75
N ALA A 106 7.61 -18.17 -13.36
CA ALA A 106 6.42 -17.92 -14.17
C ALA A 106 6.28 -16.41 -14.38
N SER A 107 5.98 -16.01 -15.60
CA SER A 107 5.70 -14.61 -15.93
C SER A 107 4.62 -14.08 -15.00
N SER A 108 4.71 -12.80 -14.69
CA SER A 108 3.66 -12.10 -13.97
C SER A 108 2.32 -12.28 -14.72
N PRO A 109 1.18 -12.39 -14.04
CA PRO A 109 -0.12 -12.40 -14.70
C PRO A 109 -0.39 -11.13 -15.53
N TYR A 110 0.44 -10.10 -15.34
CA TYR A 110 0.34 -8.80 -16.01
C TYR A 110 1.44 -8.53 -17.04
N GLY A 111 2.31 -9.50 -17.35
CA GLY A 111 3.36 -9.28 -18.34
C GLY A 111 4.40 -10.39 -18.41
N PHE A 112 5.35 -10.19 -19.30
CA PHE A 112 6.46 -11.07 -19.55
C PHE A 112 7.77 -10.45 -19.05
N ASP A 113 8.58 -11.24 -18.36
CA ASP A 113 9.91 -10.86 -17.89
C ASP A 113 10.94 -11.95 -18.15
N GLN A 114 12.19 -11.70 -17.77
CA GLN A 114 13.28 -12.66 -17.79
C GLN A 114 13.72 -13.06 -16.38
N LEU A 115 12.79 -12.96 -15.42
CA LEU A 115 13.06 -13.30 -14.04
C LEU A 115 13.35 -14.80 -13.92
N ARG A 116 14.44 -15.11 -13.26
CA ARG A 116 14.89 -16.47 -12.97
C ARG A 116 15.10 -16.63 -11.47
N GLN A 117 15.03 -17.87 -11.03
CA GLN A 117 15.26 -18.23 -9.63
C GLN A 117 16.19 -19.42 -9.54
N ILE A 118 17.26 -19.27 -8.75
CA ILE A 118 18.04 -20.41 -8.28
C ILE A 118 17.49 -20.83 -6.92
N MET A 119 17.04 -22.08 -6.82
CA MET A 119 16.67 -22.72 -5.57
C MET A 119 17.77 -23.65 -5.10
N LEU A 120 18.15 -23.54 -3.82
CA LEU A 120 19.09 -24.43 -3.17
C LEU A 120 18.41 -25.11 -1.98
N ALA A 121 18.57 -26.44 -1.88
CA ALA A 121 18.13 -27.20 -0.70
C ALA A 121 19.36 -27.67 0.11
N PHE A 122 19.48 -27.15 1.33
CA PHE A 122 20.59 -27.49 2.24
C PHE A 122 20.31 -28.81 2.96
N PRO A 123 21.17 -29.84 2.80
CA PRO A 123 21.00 -31.13 3.50
C PRO A 123 21.27 -30.95 5.00
N LYS A 124 20.61 -31.78 5.83
CA LYS A 124 20.84 -31.77 7.29
C LYS A 124 20.68 -30.39 7.98
N ALA A 125 19.75 -29.58 7.50
CA ALA A 125 19.43 -28.28 8.09
C ALA A 125 18.53 -28.44 9.31
N GLU A 126 19.09 -28.96 10.40
CA GLU A 126 18.46 -29.18 11.69
C GLU A 126 18.77 -28.02 12.66
N ILE A 127 18.09 -27.93 13.80
CA ILE A 127 18.44 -26.96 14.85
C ILE A 127 19.92 -27.16 15.25
N GLY A 128 20.67 -26.05 15.31
CA GLY A 128 22.12 -26.04 15.53
C GLY A 128 22.97 -26.25 14.27
N ALA A 129 22.35 -26.52 13.11
CA ALA A 129 23.07 -26.55 11.85
C ALA A 129 23.38 -25.15 11.33
N LYS A 130 24.47 -25.01 10.57
CA LYS A 130 24.87 -23.78 9.89
C LYS A 130 24.81 -24.00 8.39
N THR A 131 23.94 -23.28 7.69
CA THR A 131 24.02 -23.19 6.23
C THR A 131 25.09 -22.19 5.84
N TYR A 132 25.85 -22.49 4.81
CA TYR A 132 26.85 -21.60 4.24
C TYR A 132 26.63 -21.51 2.75
N LEU A 133 26.52 -20.28 2.25
CA LEU A 133 26.35 -19.98 0.84
C LEU A 133 27.32 -18.87 0.42
N LYS A 134 28.13 -19.15 -0.61
CA LYS A 134 28.94 -18.15 -1.30
C LYS A 134 28.55 -18.14 -2.76
N TYR A 135 28.15 -16.98 -3.26
CA TYR A 135 27.75 -16.83 -4.65
C TYR A 135 28.22 -15.50 -5.21
N GLN A 136 28.21 -15.42 -6.53
CA GLN A 136 28.53 -14.22 -7.27
C GLN A 136 27.32 -13.79 -8.07
N LEU A 137 26.94 -12.52 -7.93
CA LEU A 137 25.98 -11.82 -8.78
C LEU A 137 26.76 -10.92 -9.73
N ILE A 138 26.51 -11.05 -11.03
CA ILE A 138 27.16 -10.28 -12.08
C ILE A 138 26.09 -9.53 -12.85
N THR A 139 26.10 -8.21 -12.77
CA THR A 139 25.28 -7.33 -13.61
C THR A 139 26.02 -7.13 -14.94
N THR A 140 25.40 -7.54 -16.03
CA THR A 140 25.99 -7.50 -17.39
C THR A 140 25.43 -6.35 -18.24
N LYS A 141 24.26 -5.81 -17.86
CA LYS A 141 23.62 -4.66 -18.51
C LYS A 141 23.01 -3.76 -17.45
N VAL A 142 23.07 -2.47 -17.65
CA VAL A 142 22.51 -1.45 -16.78
C VAL A 142 21.37 -0.71 -17.46
N GLN A 143 20.45 -0.19 -16.67
CA GLN A 143 19.32 0.60 -17.14
C GLN A 143 19.76 2.01 -17.59
N LEU A 144 20.69 2.58 -16.86
CA LEU A 144 21.35 3.85 -17.17
C LEU A 144 22.86 3.66 -17.17
N GLU A 145 23.52 4.13 -18.21
CA GLU A 145 24.98 4.11 -18.31
C GLU A 145 25.62 5.05 -17.28
N ASN A 146 26.76 4.64 -16.75
CA ASN A 146 27.52 5.39 -15.73
C ASN A 146 26.71 5.65 -14.43
N PHE A 147 25.75 4.78 -14.13
CA PHE A 147 24.93 4.87 -12.92
C PHE A 147 24.97 3.56 -12.13
N PHE A 148 25.21 3.69 -10.83
CA PHE A 148 25.10 2.62 -9.85
C PHE A 148 24.43 3.14 -8.60
N ALA A 149 23.50 2.39 -8.04
CA ALA A 149 22.88 2.67 -6.75
C ALA A 149 22.47 1.39 -6.04
N THR A 150 22.48 1.42 -4.70
CA THR A 150 21.96 0.34 -3.86
C THR A 150 21.68 0.84 -2.45
N VAL A 151 20.70 0.22 -1.78
CA VAL A 151 20.42 0.40 -0.36
C VAL A 151 20.60 -0.95 0.34
N LEU A 152 21.41 -0.97 1.40
CA LEU A 152 21.74 -2.17 2.15
C LEU A 152 21.28 -2.02 3.61
N PRO A 153 20.25 -2.77 4.06
CA PRO A 153 19.83 -2.82 5.46
C PRO A 153 20.71 -3.78 6.26
N PHE A 154 20.89 -3.50 7.56
CA PHE A 154 21.58 -4.35 8.52
C PHE A 154 20.60 -4.81 9.60
N GLY A 155 20.60 -6.08 9.95
CA GLY A 155 19.84 -6.65 11.07
C GLY A 155 18.32 -6.62 10.93
N ARG A 156 17.76 -6.21 9.80
CA ARG A 156 16.31 -6.12 9.58
C ARG A 156 15.71 -7.52 9.38
N GLY A 157 14.91 -7.97 10.36
CA GLY A 157 14.25 -9.28 10.34
C GLY A 157 15.18 -10.48 10.55
N VAL A 158 16.51 -10.26 10.59
CA VAL A 158 17.52 -11.31 10.74
C VAL A 158 18.52 -10.89 11.82
N PHE A 159 18.71 -11.74 12.85
CA PHE A 159 19.75 -11.51 13.84
C PHE A 159 21.14 -11.62 13.17
N THR A 160 21.77 -10.49 12.95
CA THR A 160 23.08 -10.37 12.28
C THR A 160 24.18 -10.17 13.33
N VAL A 161 25.08 -11.14 13.42
CA VAL A 161 26.20 -11.12 14.38
C VAL A 161 27.37 -10.33 13.83
N SER A 162 27.62 -10.47 12.54
CA SER A 162 28.66 -9.73 11.83
C SER A 162 28.22 -9.45 10.41
N ALA A 163 28.51 -8.26 9.94
CA ALA A 163 28.33 -7.88 8.54
C ALA A 163 29.50 -7.03 8.08
N ARG A 164 29.93 -7.26 6.85
CA ARG A 164 30.99 -6.50 6.20
C ARG A 164 30.61 -6.20 4.77
N VAL A 165 30.69 -4.94 4.38
CA VAL A 165 30.50 -4.50 3.00
C VAL A 165 31.77 -3.85 2.53
N LYS A 166 32.35 -4.33 1.42
CA LYS A 166 33.48 -3.72 0.71
C LYS A 166 33.03 -3.30 -0.67
N VAL A 167 33.40 -2.10 -1.07
CA VAL A 167 33.11 -1.55 -2.39
C VAL A 167 34.41 -1.04 -3.01
N HIS A 168 34.64 -1.46 -4.26
CA HIS A 168 35.66 -0.94 -5.16
C HIS A 168 34.97 -0.45 -6.42
N SER A 169 35.13 0.82 -6.76
CA SER A 169 34.37 1.44 -7.85
C SER A 169 35.26 2.24 -8.79
N GLN A 170 35.01 2.10 -10.09
CA GLN A 170 35.57 2.99 -11.10
C GLN A 170 34.75 4.29 -11.25
N LEU A 171 33.50 4.31 -10.72
CA LEU A 171 32.67 5.50 -10.62
C LEU A 171 32.90 6.18 -9.25
N PRO A 172 32.88 7.51 -9.19
CA PRO A 172 32.77 8.21 -7.91
C PRO A 172 31.45 7.88 -7.24
N LEU A 173 31.47 7.57 -5.96
CA LEU A 173 30.31 7.19 -5.18
C LEU A 173 30.07 8.13 -4.01
N HIS A 174 28.83 8.21 -3.58
CA HIS A 174 28.36 8.93 -2.41
C HIS A 174 27.69 7.95 -1.44
N LEU A 175 27.68 8.31 -0.15
CA LEU A 175 27.15 7.47 0.93
C LEU A 175 26.23 8.28 1.85
N ILE A 176 25.06 7.70 2.14
CA ILE A 176 24.24 8.08 3.29
C ILE A 176 24.22 6.91 4.26
N VAL A 177 24.34 7.20 5.55
CA VAL A 177 24.29 6.23 6.64
C VAL A 177 23.18 6.62 7.59
N ASN A 178 22.25 5.70 7.83
CA ASN A 178 21.29 5.78 8.94
C ASN A 178 21.65 4.70 9.96
N ASP A 179 22.23 5.09 11.07
CA ASP A 179 22.71 4.18 12.11
C ASP A 179 22.28 4.63 13.51
N PRO A 180 20.98 4.50 13.83
CA PRO A 180 20.44 4.96 15.13
C PRO A 180 21.02 4.19 16.32
N GLU A 181 21.57 2.99 16.09
CA GLU A 181 22.16 2.15 17.13
C GLU A 181 23.66 2.38 17.31
N ASN A 182 24.28 3.20 16.45
CA ASN A 182 25.73 3.46 16.44
C ASN A 182 26.56 2.15 16.41
N VAL A 183 26.23 1.29 15.45
CA VAL A 183 26.84 -0.04 15.29
C VAL A 183 27.64 -0.20 14.02
N LEU A 184 27.69 0.81 13.15
CA LEU A 184 28.46 0.76 11.92
C LEU A 184 29.80 1.51 12.06
N LYS A 185 30.88 0.87 11.62
CA LYS A 185 32.17 1.52 11.37
C LYS A 185 32.33 1.69 9.87
N VAL A 186 32.49 2.92 9.42
CA VAL A 186 32.65 3.29 8.01
C VAL A 186 34.08 3.78 7.77
N THR A 187 34.72 3.26 6.72
CA THR A 187 36.05 3.69 6.26
C THR A 187 35.98 3.95 4.76
N LYS A 188 36.40 5.13 4.33
CA LYS A 188 36.45 5.54 2.91
C LYS A 188 37.85 6.03 2.56
N ASP A 189 38.22 5.95 1.28
CA ASP A 189 39.46 6.53 0.77
C ASP A 189 39.40 8.05 0.66
N GLN A 190 38.20 8.63 0.48
CA GLN A 190 37.92 10.08 0.44
C GLN A 190 36.56 10.38 1.08
N ASP A 191 36.37 11.57 1.61
CA ASP A 191 35.09 11.94 2.24
C ASP A 191 33.95 12.04 1.23
N ASP A 192 34.17 12.75 0.14
CA ASP A 192 33.23 12.83 -0.98
C ASP A 192 33.82 12.19 -2.23
N ASN A 193 32.95 11.66 -3.11
CA ASN A 193 33.39 11.02 -4.36
C ASN A 193 34.37 9.85 -4.15
N PHE A 194 34.13 9.02 -3.15
CA PHE A 194 35.01 7.88 -2.83
C PHE A 194 34.93 6.80 -3.92
N HIS A 195 36.01 6.04 -4.03
CA HIS A 195 36.13 4.87 -4.90
C HIS A 195 36.24 3.57 -4.08
N ASN A 196 36.67 3.66 -2.84
CA ASN A 196 36.78 2.53 -1.94
C ASN A 196 36.03 2.81 -0.63
N LEU A 197 35.20 1.84 -0.25
CA LEU A 197 34.40 1.89 0.97
C LEU A 197 34.49 0.55 1.70
N GLU A 198 34.62 0.62 3.00
CA GLU A 198 34.40 -0.51 3.89
C GLU A 198 33.43 -0.11 5.00
N VAL A 199 32.36 -0.92 5.17
CA VAL A 199 31.42 -0.79 6.28
C VAL A 199 31.40 -2.09 7.06
N VAL A 200 31.58 -1.99 8.39
CA VAL A 200 31.64 -3.15 9.28
C VAL A 200 30.64 -2.96 10.41
N LEU A 201 29.82 -3.98 10.64
CA LEU A 201 28.97 -4.07 11.82
C LEU A 201 29.86 -4.39 13.05
N THR A 202 29.90 -3.47 14.01
CA THR A 202 30.80 -3.56 15.19
C THR A 202 30.16 -4.31 16.37
N LYS A 203 28.83 -4.42 16.39
CA LYS A 203 28.04 -5.14 17.41
C LYS A 203 26.91 -5.91 16.73
N PRO A 204 26.49 -7.07 17.28
CA PRO A 204 25.31 -7.78 16.78
C PRO A 204 24.07 -6.90 16.74
N LEU A 205 23.27 -7.06 15.70
CA LEU A 205 22.05 -6.27 15.47
C LEU A 205 20.88 -7.16 15.09
N TYR A 206 19.72 -6.94 15.72
CA TYR A 206 18.47 -7.57 15.40
C TYR A 206 17.32 -6.55 15.50
N LYS A 207 16.70 -6.23 14.38
CA LYS A 207 15.56 -5.31 14.27
C LYS A 207 14.38 -6.03 13.63
N ALA A 208 13.56 -6.59 14.48
CA ALA A 208 12.27 -7.20 14.14
C ALA A 208 11.26 -6.81 15.23
N THR A 209 9.99 -6.93 14.95
CA THR A 209 8.91 -6.69 15.92
C THR A 209 8.20 -8.00 16.25
N THR A 210 7.66 -8.09 17.46
CA THR A 210 6.82 -9.22 17.91
C THR A 210 5.48 -8.68 18.36
N ASN A 211 4.42 -9.46 18.10
CA ASN A 211 3.05 -9.16 18.52
C ASN A 211 2.47 -7.84 17.98
N GLU A 212 3.03 -7.33 16.91
CA GLU A 212 2.49 -6.18 16.19
C GLU A 212 1.31 -6.59 15.30
N PRO A 213 0.31 -5.73 15.10
CA PRO A 213 -0.80 -6.01 14.19
C PRO A 213 -0.33 -6.04 12.74
N ALA A 214 -1.11 -6.67 11.86
CA ALA A 214 -0.79 -6.71 10.42
C ALA A 214 -0.76 -5.32 9.75
N SER A 215 -1.37 -4.31 10.38
CA SER A 215 -1.39 -2.91 9.94
C SER A 215 -0.16 -2.10 10.38
N ASN A 216 0.85 -2.75 10.99
CA ASN A 216 2.05 -2.06 11.43
C ASN A 216 2.89 -1.53 10.24
N VAL A 217 3.52 -0.40 10.45
CA VAL A 217 4.46 0.23 9.50
C VAL A 217 5.73 0.59 10.25
N ILE A 218 6.79 -0.21 10.04
CA ILE A 218 8.08 0.08 10.68
C ILE A 218 8.69 1.31 10.01
N ASN A 219 8.88 2.37 10.78
CA ASN A 219 9.54 3.57 10.31
C ASN A 219 11.02 3.30 10.07
N VAL A 220 11.50 3.59 8.86
CA VAL A 220 12.89 3.31 8.43
C VAL A 220 13.93 4.10 9.22
N LYS A 221 13.54 5.17 9.91
CA LYS A 221 14.44 5.92 10.82
C LYS A 221 15.00 5.08 11.97
N TYR A 222 14.26 4.01 12.38
CA TYR A 222 14.69 3.08 13.44
C TYR A 222 15.53 1.91 12.93
N LEU A 223 15.70 1.79 11.62
CA LEU A 223 16.47 0.72 10.99
C LEU A 223 17.88 1.20 10.67
N THR A 224 18.87 0.31 10.80
CA THR A 224 20.24 0.58 10.36
C THR A 224 20.38 0.23 8.90
N TRP A 225 20.79 1.18 8.06
CA TRP A 225 21.00 0.99 6.62
C TRP A 225 22.02 1.99 6.05
N ILE A 226 22.58 1.63 4.90
CA ILE A 226 23.39 2.53 4.09
C ILE A 226 22.78 2.66 2.70
N SER A 227 22.92 3.83 2.09
CA SER A 227 22.60 4.09 0.69
C SER A 227 23.84 4.54 -0.03
N ILE A 228 24.17 3.87 -1.13
CA ILE A 228 25.32 4.15 -2.00
C ILE A 228 24.78 4.51 -3.37
N SER A 229 25.27 5.60 -3.97
CA SER A 229 24.90 5.98 -5.34
C SER A 229 26.01 6.76 -6.01
N SER A 230 26.10 6.67 -7.34
CA SER A 230 26.97 7.51 -8.16
C SER A 230 26.37 8.89 -8.46
N LYS A 231 25.17 9.18 -7.95
CA LYS A 231 24.46 10.47 -8.06
C LYS A 231 24.06 10.97 -6.70
N THR A 232 24.04 12.31 -6.51
CA THR A 232 23.58 12.95 -5.28
C THR A 232 22.21 13.61 -5.42
N LYS A 233 21.81 13.94 -6.64
CA LYS A 233 20.56 14.67 -6.92
C LYS A 233 19.60 13.79 -7.72
N TRP A 234 18.37 13.73 -7.25
CA TRP A 234 17.29 13.03 -7.94
C TRP A 234 16.96 13.66 -9.30
N GLU A 235 17.14 14.98 -9.44
CA GLU A 235 16.90 15.74 -10.65
C GLU A 235 17.85 15.31 -11.80
N ASP A 236 19.08 14.89 -11.48
CA ASP A 236 20.01 14.37 -12.49
C ASP A 236 19.47 13.10 -13.12
N LEU A 237 18.89 12.21 -12.28
CA LEU A 237 18.26 10.98 -12.70
C LEU A 237 16.98 11.26 -13.52
N ALA A 238 16.17 12.22 -13.06
CA ALA A 238 14.96 12.65 -13.76
C ALA A 238 15.25 13.22 -15.14
N THR A 239 16.31 14.03 -15.28
CA THR A 239 16.76 14.60 -16.56
C THR A 239 17.20 13.51 -17.53
N GLU A 240 17.98 12.56 -17.07
CA GLU A 240 18.51 11.49 -17.92
C GLU A 240 17.40 10.57 -18.45
N LEU A 241 16.51 10.13 -17.60
CA LEU A 241 15.33 9.35 -18.00
C LEU A 241 14.38 10.17 -18.87
N GLY A 242 14.19 11.45 -18.56
CA GLY A 242 13.35 12.37 -19.30
C GLY A 242 13.69 12.47 -20.79
N LYS A 243 14.96 12.28 -21.16
CA LYS A 243 15.40 12.23 -22.56
C LYS A 243 14.73 11.11 -23.36
N SER A 244 14.56 9.95 -22.73
CA SER A 244 13.91 8.79 -23.37
C SER A 244 12.41 9.00 -23.51
N TYR A 245 11.78 9.55 -22.48
CA TYR A 245 10.33 9.81 -22.48
C TYR A 245 9.93 10.97 -23.42
N ALA A 246 10.78 11.98 -23.58
CA ALA A 246 10.51 13.11 -24.49
C ALA A 246 10.33 12.69 -25.96
N LYS A 247 10.80 11.51 -26.36
CA LYS A 247 10.59 10.97 -27.71
C LYS A 247 9.12 10.71 -28.01
N ILE A 248 8.31 10.39 -26.99
CA ILE A 248 6.88 10.13 -27.14
C ILE A 248 6.14 11.36 -27.68
N PHE A 249 6.47 12.56 -27.19
CA PHE A 249 5.83 13.80 -27.64
C PHE A 249 6.14 14.19 -29.09
N LYS A 250 7.12 13.53 -29.74
CA LYS A 250 7.48 13.74 -31.14
C LYS A 250 6.76 12.77 -32.08
N GLN A 251 6.07 11.77 -31.55
CA GLN A 251 5.38 10.77 -32.33
C GLN A 251 3.99 11.27 -32.75
N LYS A 252 3.58 10.91 -33.97
CA LYS A 252 2.20 11.14 -34.43
C LYS A 252 1.26 10.20 -33.68
N LEU A 253 0.07 10.69 -33.29
CA LEU A 253 -0.96 9.85 -32.71
C LEU A 253 -1.45 8.80 -33.70
N PRO A 254 -1.36 7.50 -33.41
CA PRO A 254 -1.99 6.45 -34.18
C PRO A 254 -3.51 6.61 -34.23
N LYS A 255 -4.17 6.06 -35.25
CA LYS A 255 -5.62 6.21 -35.45
C LYS A 255 -6.44 5.90 -34.21
N GLY A 256 -6.14 4.76 -33.53
CA GLY A 256 -6.87 4.35 -32.31
C GLY A 256 -6.76 5.34 -31.16
N LEU A 257 -5.59 5.99 -30.98
CA LEU A 257 -5.38 7.01 -29.96
C LEU A 257 -5.95 8.37 -30.36
N ALA A 258 -5.92 8.71 -31.69
CA ALA A 258 -6.54 9.92 -32.21
C ALA A 258 -8.09 9.90 -32.04
N GLU A 259 -8.72 8.75 -32.15
CA GLU A 259 -10.16 8.58 -31.86
C GLU A 259 -10.48 8.93 -30.40
N ILE A 260 -9.64 8.51 -29.45
CA ILE A 260 -9.78 8.87 -28.03
C ILE A 260 -9.62 10.39 -27.84
N ALA A 261 -8.62 10.98 -28.47
CA ALA A 261 -8.40 12.44 -28.42
C ALA A 261 -9.63 13.20 -28.95
N ASN A 262 -10.19 12.77 -30.08
CA ASN A 262 -11.39 13.38 -30.65
C ASN A 262 -12.61 13.24 -29.72
N ALA A 263 -12.81 12.11 -29.09
CA ALA A 263 -13.91 11.89 -28.14
C ALA A 263 -13.75 12.79 -26.90
N ALA A 264 -12.54 12.90 -26.35
CA ALA A 264 -12.25 13.76 -25.21
C ALA A 264 -12.39 15.26 -25.55
N ALA A 265 -12.02 15.68 -26.78
CA ALA A 265 -12.16 17.06 -27.24
C ALA A 265 -13.63 17.56 -27.26
N GLN A 266 -14.61 16.65 -27.31
CA GLN A 266 -16.04 17.02 -27.22
C GLN A 266 -16.48 17.39 -25.80
N LYS A 267 -15.68 17.08 -24.79
CA LYS A 267 -15.98 17.42 -23.40
C LYS A 267 -15.57 18.86 -23.12
N LYS A 268 -16.43 19.60 -22.41
CA LYS A 268 -16.18 21.01 -22.06
C LYS A 268 -15.41 21.12 -20.74
N ASP A 269 -15.63 20.20 -19.83
CA ASP A 269 -14.97 20.16 -18.53
C ASP A 269 -13.66 19.38 -18.60
N GLU A 270 -12.60 19.90 -17.95
CA GLU A 270 -11.25 19.33 -18.00
C GLU A 270 -11.18 17.97 -17.29
N VAL A 271 -11.89 17.80 -16.17
CA VAL A 271 -11.97 16.52 -15.44
C VAL A 271 -12.65 15.49 -16.32
N GLU A 272 -13.75 15.85 -17.00
CA GLU A 272 -14.40 14.97 -17.97
C GLU A 272 -13.49 14.63 -19.16
N GLN A 273 -12.69 15.57 -19.65
CA GLN A 273 -11.73 15.31 -20.72
C GLN A 273 -10.70 14.25 -20.30
N ILE A 274 -10.03 14.47 -19.16
CA ILE A 274 -8.99 13.56 -18.66
C ILE A 274 -9.60 12.18 -18.34
N ASN A 275 -10.74 12.13 -17.67
CA ASN A 275 -11.45 10.89 -17.37
C ASN A 275 -11.89 10.15 -18.64
N THR A 276 -12.30 10.86 -19.69
CA THR A 276 -12.63 10.25 -20.98
C THR A 276 -11.40 9.59 -21.60
N VAL A 277 -10.24 10.25 -21.56
CA VAL A 277 -8.99 9.71 -22.10
C VAL A 277 -8.61 8.42 -21.37
N THR A 278 -8.55 8.44 -20.05
CA THR A 278 -8.14 7.27 -19.27
C THR A 278 -9.14 6.12 -19.35
N SER A 279 -10.43 6.41 -19.32
CA SER A 279 -11.50 5.39 -19.45
C SER A 279 -11.47 4.69 -20.81
N LEU A 280 -11.44 5.46 -21.91
CA LEU A 280 -11.42 4.90 -23.27
C LEU A 280 -10.10 4.19 -23.59
N LEU A 281 -8.99 4.63 -23.01
CA LEU A 281 -7.71 3.92 -23.15
C LEU A 281 -7.77 2.55 -22.49
N ASN A 282 -8.32 2.46 -21.28
CA ASN A 282 -8.52 1.17 -20.60
C ASN A 282 -9.52 0.24 -21.29
N ASP A 283 -10.43 0.77 -22.12
CA ASP A 283 -11.31 -0.05 -22.96
C ASP A 283 -10.60 -0.61 -24.20
N LYS A 284 -9.58 0.11 -24.72
CA LYS A 284 -8.87 -0.26 -25.94
C LYS A 284 -7.56 -1.00 -25.73
N VAL A 285 -6.90 -0.81 -24.61
CA VAL A 285 -5.57 -1.36 -24.30
C VAL A 285 -5.66 -2.23 -23.05
N ALA A 286 -5.31 -3.50 -23.19
CA ALA A 286 -5.22 -4.42 -22.05
C ALA A 286 -3.91 -4.20 -21.28
N TYR A 287 -3.99 -4.23 -19.93
CA TYR A 287 -2.77 -4.12 -19.11
C TYR A 287 -1.96 -5.41 -19.20
N LEU A 288 -0.91 -5.37 -20.00
CA LEU A 288 0.05 -6.46 -20.20
C LEU A 288 1.40 -5.89 -20.63
N GLY A 289 2.42 -6.03 -19.80
CA GLY A 289 3.77 -5.53 -20.08
C GLY A 289 4.66 -6.55 -20.77
N ASP A 290 5.68 -6.05 -21.47
CA ASP A 290 6.80 -6.86 -21.95
C ASP A 290 8.11 -6.30 -21.37
N TRP A 291 8.58 -6.91 -20.28
CA TRP A 291 9.77 -6.49 -19.53
C TRP A 291 10.99 -7.38 -19.81
N ARG A 292 10.95 -8.15 -20.90
CA ARG A 292 12.07 -9.04 -21.27
C ARG A 292 13.33 -8.29 -21.68
N SER A 293 13.22 -7.05 -22.14
CA SER A 293 14.36 -6.15 -22.36
C SER A 293 14.59 -5.29 -21.13
N ILE A 294 15.85 -5.08 -20.73
CA ILE A 294 16.19 -4.19 -19.62
C ILE A 294 15.65 -2.77 -19.82
N LYS A 295 15.62 -2.27 -21.06
CA LYS A 295 15.00 -0.97 -21.40
C LYS A 295 13.49 -0.99 -21.19
N GLY A 296 12.85 -2.14 -21.41
CA GLY A 296 11.43 -2.34 -21.21
C GLY A 296 10.94 -2.14 -19.76
N HIS A 297 11.81 -2.14 -18.77
CA HIS A 297 11.44 -1.83 -17.39
C HIS A 297 11.11 -0.36 -17.16
N PHE A 298 11.77 0.57 -17.85
CA PHE A 298 11.64 2.01 -17.57
C PHE A 298 11.29 2.86 -18.79
N ILE A 299 11.45 2.36 -20.02
CA ILE A 299 11.20 3.13 -21.24
C ILE A 299 9.94 2.60 -21.91
N PRO A 300 8.93 3.47 -22.18
CA PRO A 300 7.72 3.05 -22.87
C PRO A 300 8.01 2.64 -24.32
N ARG A 301 7.16 1.81 -24.86
CA ARG A 301 7.14 1.44 -26.28
C ARG A 301 6.64 2.61 -27.12
N ASP A 302 6.85 2.54 -28.44
CA ASP A 302 6.33 3.53 -29.37
C ASP A 302 4.79 3.48 -29.42
N LEU A 303 4.16 4.64 -29.67
CA LEU A 303 2.70 4.79 -29.67
C LEU A 303 2.02 3.86 -30.70
N GLU A 304 2.66 3.65 -31.88
CA GLU A 304 2.16 2.74 -32.92
C GLU A 304 2.15 1.28 -32.42
N GLU A 305 3.20 0.87 -31.69
CA GLU A 305 3.26 -0.47 -31.12
C GLU A 305 2.20 -0.68 -30.04
N ILE A 306 2.01 0.30 -29.14
CA ILE A 306 0.96 0.25 -28.12
C ILE A 306 -0.43 0.16 -28.78
N SER A 307 -0.68 0.99 -29.79
CA SER A 307 -1.96 1.05 -30.50
C SER A 307 -2.27 -0.22 -31.30
N SER A 308 -1.27 -0.77 -31.98
CA SER A 308 -1.46 -1.96 -32.84
C SER A 308 -1.56 -3.26 -32.05
N THR A 309 -0.78 -3.39 -30.94
CA THR A 309 -0.84 -4.59 -30.08
C THR A 309 -2.02 -4.55 -29.11
N GLN A 310 -2.61 -3.38 -28.86
CA GLN A 310 -3.64 -3.16 -27.85
C GLN A 310 -3.28 -3.70 -26.46
N THR A 311 -1.99 -3.68 -26.14
CA THR A 311 -1.45 -4.08 -24.83
C THR A 311 -0.43 -3.07 -24.36
N GLY A 312 -0.28 -2.92 -23.04
CA GLY A 312 0.72 -2.05 -22.45
C GLY A 312 0.79 -2.20 -20.94
N ASP A 313 1.87 -1.72 -20.34
CA ASP A 313 2.02 -1.60 -18.90
C ASP A 313 1.93 -0.14 -18.44
N CYS A 314 2.29 0.15 -17.16
CA CYS A 314 2.14 1.48 -16.57
C CYS A 314 2.78 2.60 -17.39
N LYS A 315 4.00 2.41 -17.90
CA LYS A 315 4.69 3.41 -18.71
C LYS A 315 4.10 3.58 -20.11
N ASP A 316 3.55 2.51 -20.70
CA ASP A 316 2.89 2.53 -22.00
C ASP A 316 1.54 3.26 -21.92
N PHE A 317 0.75 2.98 -20.86
CA PHE A 317 -0.46 3.72 -20.55
C PHE A 317 -0.17 5.20 -20.29
N ALA A 318 0.87 5.50 -19.52
CA ALA A 318 1.32 6.86 -19.31
C ALA A 318 1.73 7.53 -20.63
N ALA A 319 2.47 6.84 -21.52
CA ALA A 319 2.90 7.37 -22.82
C ALA A 319 1.71 7.68 -23.74
N ALA A 320 0.78 6.76 -23.89
CA ALA A 320 -0.41 6.95 -24.70
C ALA A 320 -1.27 8.11 -24.17
N THR A 321 -1.53 8.14 -22.85
CA THR A 321 -2.30 9.21 -22.20
C THR A 321 -1.61 10.56 -22.34
N ALA A 322 -0.27 10.62 -22.14
CA ALA A 322 0.51 11.85 -22.26
C ALA A 322 0.43 12.42 -23.69
N ALA A 323 0.57 11.57 -24.72
CA ALA A 323 0.48 12.01 -26.11
C ALA A 323 -0.92 12.55 -26.45
N ILE A 324 -1.98 11.86 -26.00
CA ILE A 324 -3.37 12.29 -26.19
C ILE A 324 -3.62 13.65 -25.50
N LEU A 325 -3.30 13.77 -24.22
CA LEU A 325 -3.54 15.01 -23.46
C LEU A 325 -2.71 16.18 -23.98
N THR A 326 -1.47 15.92 -24.43
CA THR A 326 -0.64 16.95 -25.09
C THR A 326 -1.28 17.45 -26.39
N SER A 327 -1.90 16.57 -27.19
CA SER A 327 -2.63 16.96 -28.40
C SER A 327 -3.88 17.81 -28.10
N LEU A 328 -4.43 17.72 -26.89
CA LEU A 328 -5.53 18.55 -26.39
C LEU A 328 -5.06 19.88 -25.76
N GLY A 329 -3.75 20.11 -25.70
CA GLY A 329 -3.15 21.37 -25.23
C GLY A 329 -2.78 21.41 -23.74
N TYR A 330 -2.75 20.27 -23.05
CA TYR A 330 -2.21 20.16 -21.69
C TYR A 330 -0.68 20.10 -21.72
N LYS A 331 -0.04 20.66 -20.69
CA LYS A 331 1.36 20.35 -20.37
C LYS A 331 1.39 19.05 -19.58
N VAL A 332 2.09 18.03 -20.07
CA VAL A 332 2.15 16.72 -19.44
C VAL A 332 3.59 16.35 -19.13
N GLN A 333 3.83 15.88 -17.91
CA GLN A 333 5.13 15.37 -17.45
C GLN A 333 4.96 13.92 -16.96
N PHE A 334 5.89 13.06 -17.32
CA PHE A 334 5.95 11.70 -16.79
C PHE A 334 6.47 11.70 -15.37
N VAL A 335 5.96 10.79 -14.54
CA VAL A 335 6.29 10.73 -13.13
C VAL A 335 6.49 9.29 -12.71
N LEU A 336 7.62 9.00 -12.06
CA LEU A 336 7.84 7.72 -11.39
C LEU A 336 7.42 7.81 -9.93
N VAL A 337 6.70 6.82 -9.46
CA VAL A 337 6.18 6.72 -8.10
C VAL A 337 6.37 5.30 -7.55
N ARG A 338 6.45 5.15 -6.24
CA ARG A 338 6.28 3.85 -5.60
C ARG A 338 4.82 3.63 -5.24
N ARG A 339 4.12 2.89 -6.08
CA ARG A 339 2.75 2.47 -5.83
C ARG A 339 2.69 1.46 -4.69
N GLY A 340 1.74 1.63 -3.77
CA GLY A 340 1.51 0.75 -2.64
C GLY A 340 1.61 1.44 -1.28
N VAL A 341 1.29 0.71 -0.22
CA VAL A 341 1.19 1.26 1.14
C VAL A 341 2.56 1.54 1.77
N HIS A 342 3.59 0.74 1.42
CA HIS A 342 4.88 0.80 2.11
C HIS A 342 5.86 1.75 1.45
N ASN A 343 6.52 2.54 2.29
CA ASN A 343 7.58 3.42 1.84
C ASN A 343 8.87 2.63 1.60
N PHE A 344 9.59 3.00 0.56
CA PHE A 344 11.01 2.75 0.46
C PHE A 344 11.76 3.73 1.37
N TYR A 345 13.10 3.74 1.32
CA TYR A 345 13.94 4.66 2.08
C TYR A 345 13.88 6.09 1.49
N PRO A 346 13.00 6.98 2.00
CA PRO A 346 12.70 8.27 1.34
C PRO A 346 13.87 9.25 1.35
N ASP A 347 14.82 9.06 2.27
CA ASP A 347 16.00 9.90 2.44
C ASP A 347 17.27 9.25 1.87
N SER A 348 17.12 8.20 1.04
CA SER A 348 18.22 7.57 0.33
C SER A 348 18.76 8.45 -0.80
N LEU A 349 19.98 8.14 -1.25
CA LEU A 349 20.51 8.68 -2.50
C LEU A 349 19.67 8.21 -3.70
N PRO A 350 19.78 8.89 -4.87
CA PRO A 350 19.07 8.52 -6.07
C PRO A 350 19.25 7.04 -6.42
N ASP A 351 18.12 6.31 -6.51
CA ASP A 351 18.06 4.89 -6.82
C ASP A 351 16.76 4.59 -7.60
N LEU A 352 16.89 4.01 -8.80
CA LEU A 352 15.72 3.64 -9.62
C LEU A 352 14.84 2.58 -8.97
N SER A 353 15.40 1.71 -8.14
CA SER A 353 14.64 0.69 -7.41
C SER A 353 13.64 1.29 -6.39
N ALA A 354 13.77 2.58 -6.11
CA ALA A 354 12.81 3.33 -5.30
C ALA A 354 11.41 3.39 -5.93
N PHE A 355 11.29 3.20 -7.25
CA PHE A 355 10.04 3.33 -7.99
C PHE A 355 9.61 2.01 -8.62
N ASN A 356 8.31 1.81 -8.71
CA ASN A 356 7.73 0.60 -9.33
C ASN A 356 6.56 0.92 -10.28
N HIS A 357 6.24 2.21 -10.48
CA HIS A 357 5.08 2.62 -11.24
C HIS A 357 5.29 3.95 -11.95
N ALA A 358 4.57 4.16 -13.06
CA ALA A 358 4.59 5.39 -13.84
C ALA A 358 3.20 6.02 -13.89
N ILE A 359 3.13 7.30 -13.56
CA ILE A 359 1.93 8.13 -13.61
C ILE A 359 2.22 9.44 -14.36
N LEU A 360 1.27 10.36 -14.39
CA LEU A 360 1.39 11.66 -15.06
C LEU A 360 1.08 12.82 -14.14
N LYS A 361 1.84 13.91 -14.31
CA LYS A 361 1.51 15.26 -13.83
C LYS A 361 1.00 16.06 -15.02
N VAL A 362 -0.29 16.37 -15.01
CA VAL A 362 -1.00 17.05 -16.09
C VAL A 362 -1.33 18.47 -15.64
N THR A 363 -0.89 19.48 -16.38
CA THR A 363 -1.12 20.88 -16.04
C THR A 363 -1.94 21.54 -17.15
N ASN A 364 -3.04 22.20 -16.78
CA ASN A 364 -3.85 22.95 -17.73
C ASN A 364 -3.23 24.33 -18.05
N LYS A 365 -3.87 25.08 -18.93
CA LYS A 365 -3.40 26.43 -19.35
C LYS A 365 -3.44 27.47 -18.20
N GLN A 366 -4.25 27.24 -17.16
CA GLN A 366 -4.39 28.11 -16.00
C GLN A 366 -3.42 27.74 -14.87
N GLY A 367 -2.62 26.68 -15.04
CA GLY A 367 -1.66 26.21 -14.05
C GLY A 367 -2.23 25.22 -13.03
N LYS A 368 -3.49 24.80 -13.17
CA LYS A 368 -4.05 23.73 -12.31
C LYS A 368 -3.41 22.39 -12.65
N VAL A 369 -2.99 21.67 -11.63
CA VAL A 369 -2.31 20.37 -11.75
C VAL A 369 -3.28 19.24 -11.41
N TYR A 370 -3.28 18.22 -12.26
CA TYR A 370 -3.96 16.94 -12.07
C TYR A 370 -2.92 15.83 -12.01
N TRP A 371 -3.05 14.93 -11.04
CA TRP A 371 -2.22 13.74 -10.94
C TRP A 371 -3.00 12.54 -11.48
N CYS A 372 -2.54 11.98 -12.57
CA CYS A 372 -3.28 10.97 -13.32
C CYS A 372 -2.54 9.64 -13.33
N ASP A 373 -3.17 8.60 -12.81
CA ASP A 373 -2.73 7.21 -13.00
C ASP A 373 -3.63 6.54 -14.06
N PRO A 374 -3.16 6.44 -15.30
CA PRO A 374 -3.96 5.91 -16.39
C PRO A 374 -4.11 4.38 -16.39
N THR A 375 -3.44 3.68 -15.47
CA THR A 375 -3.49 2.21 -15.39
C THR A 375 -4.64 1.70 -14.54
N ASN A 376 -5.28 2.56 -13.76
CA ASN A 376 -6.43 2.17 -12.98
C ASN A 376 -7.64 1.94 -13.89
N PHE A 377 -8.40 0.90 -13.59
CA PHE A 377 -9.67 0.65 -14.30
C PHE A 377 -10.68 1.77 -14.09
N GLN A 378 -10.60 2.43 -12.92
CA GLN A 378 -11.41 3.60 -12.62
C GLN A 378 -10.69 4.87 -13.07
N SER A 379 -11.44 5.88 -13.47
CA SER A 379 -10.95 7.20 -13.86
C SER A 379 -11.45 8.25 -12.88
N MET A 380 -10.52 8.97 -12.24
CA MET A 380 -10.79 9.99 -11.21
C MET A 380 -9.74 11.10 -11.32
N ALA A 381 -9.92 12.02 -12.28
CA ALA A 381 -8.95 13.08 -12.54
C ALA A 381 -8.95 14.22 -11.52
N ASP A 382 -10.06 14.42 -10.79
CA ASP A 382 -10.21 15.42 -9.74
C ASP A 382 -9.83 14.91 -8.33
N GLY A 383 -9.40 13.66 -8.24
CA GLY A 383 -8.96 13.01 -7.00
C GLY A 383 -7.57 12.40 -7.09
N MET A 384 -7.23 11.63 -6.08
CA MET A 384 -5.96 10.90 -5.99
C MET A 384 -6.23 9.46 -5.57
N PHE A 385 -5.62 8.51 -6.28
CA PHE A 385 -5.70 7.12 -5.85
C PHE A 385 -4.90 6.89 -4.56
N PRO A 386 -5.44 6.16 -3.58
CA PRO A 386 -4.82 6.01 -2.25
C PRO A 386 -3.39 5.45 -2.28
N ASP A 387 -3.10 4.57 -3.22
CA ASP A 387 -1.80 3.89 -3.32
C ASP A 387 -0.67 4.73 -3.94
N ILE A 388 -1.01 5.92 -4.47
CA ILE A 388 -0.03 6.91 -4.99
C ILE A 388 -0.12 8.27 -4.28
N ALA A 389 -1.01 8.41 -3.29
CA ALA A 389 -1.15 9.64 -2.51
C ALA A 389 -0.03 9.78 -1.46
N ASP A 390 0.37 11.03 -1.16
CA ASP A 390 1.39 11.35 -0.15
C ASP A 390 2.74 10.66 -0.38
N LYS A 391 3.15 10.49 -1.65
CA LYS A 391 4.38 9.78 -2.06
C LYS A 391 5.44 10.73 -2.61
N LYS A 392 6.71 10.46 -2.29
CA LYS A 392 7.84 11.06 -3.02
C LYS A 392 7.85 10.52 -4.45
N VAL A 393 7.98 11.42 -5.42
CA VAL A 393 7.89 11.11 -6.85
C VAL A 393 9.00 11.80 -7.64
N LEU A 394 9.40 11.17 -8.73
CA LEU A 394 10.40 11.68 -9.64
C LEU A 394 9.71 12.19 -10.92
N VAL A 395 9.70 13.50 -11.13
CA VAL A 395 9.14 14.13 -12.32
C VAL A 395 10.19 14.13 -13.42
N LEU A 396 9.93 13.37 -14.49
CA LEU A 396 10.84 13.18 -15.61
C LEU A 396 10.70 14.32 -16.62
N ASP A 397 11.63 15.24 -16.60
CA ASP A 397 11.64 16.38 -17.53
C ASP A 397 13.08 16.81 -17.80
N GLN A 398 13.36 17.30 -19.01
CA GLN A 398 14.69 17.79 -19.38
C GLN A 398 14.94 19.24 -18.92
N VAL A 399 13.87 20.02 -18.75
CA VAL A 399 13.94 21.45 -18.47
C VAL A 399 13.54 21.73 -17.02
N GLN A 400 12.56 21.02 -16.52
CA GLN A 400 12.02 21.17 -15.17
C GLN A 400 11.91 19.80 -14.47
N PRO A 401 13.05 19.08 -14.30
CA PRO A 401 13.06 17.85 -13.53
C PRO A 401 12.74 18.17 -12.08
N GLY A 402 12.10 17.23 -11.38
CA GLY A 402 11.74 17.44 -9.98
C GLY A 402 11.74 16.18 -9.15
N TYR A 403 12.04 16.33 -7.86
CA TYR A 403 11.77 15.34 -6.83
C TYR A 403 10.74 15.94 -5.87
N GLU A 404 9.49 15.59 -6.08
CA GLU A 404 8.33 16.24 -5.47
C GLU A 404 7.56 15.26 -4.57
N LYS A 405 6.44 15.72 -4.04
CA LYS A 405 5.49 14.89 -3.29
C LYS A 405 4.10 15.02 -3.92
N THR A 406 3.44 13.87 -4.16
CA THR A 406 2.03 13.88 -4.55
C THR A 406 1.15 14.41 -3.42
N PRO A 407 0.00 15.04 -3.73
CA PRO A 407 -0.95 15.45 -2.72
C PRO A 407 -1.38 14.29 -1.81
N GLY A 408 -1.60 14.59 -0.55
CA GLY A 408 -2.27 13.67 0.37
C GLY A 408 -3.77 13.64 0.13
N LEU A 409 -4.45 12.62 0.62
CA LEU A 409 -5.90 12.56 0.63
C LEU A 409 -6.47 13.36 1.78
N SER A 410 -7.65 13.96 1.56
CA SER A 410 -8.38 14.74 2.55
C SER A 410 -9.64 14.01 3.00
N TYR A 411 -9.89 14.05 4.30
CA TYR A 411 -11.16 13.56 4.88
C TYR A 411 -12.39 14.30 4.34
N GLU A 412 -12.22 15.51 3.80
CA GLU A 412 -13.31 16.30 3.19
C GLU A 412 -13.70 15.76 1.82
N HIS A 413 -12.78 15.07 1.15
CA HIS A 413 -12.98 14.51 -0.19
C HIS A 413 -13.62 13.13 -0.14
N ALA A 414 -13.17 12.25 0.76
CA ALA A 414 -13.70 10.90 0.94
C ALA A 414 -14.87 10.92 1.95
N GLU A 415 -16.10 11.00 1.46
CA GLU A 415 -17.29 11.05 2.31
C GLU A 415 -18.26 9.90 2.02
N SER A 416 -18.73 9.26 3.11
CA SER A 416 -19.88 8.36 3.11
C SER A 416 -20.98 8.96 3.99
N ALA A 417 -22.21 9.10 3.46
CA ALA A 417 -23.34 9.66 4.20
C ALA A 417 -24.57 8.78 4.09
N ALA A 418 -25.06 8.29 5.23
CA ALA A 418 -26.23 7.42 5.32
C ALA A 418 -27.44 8.17 5.90
N LYS A 419 -28.64 7.85 5.40
CA LYS A 419 -29.92 8.23 6.03
C LYS A 419 -30.78 6.99 6.13
N SER A 420 -31.30 6.72 7.33
CA SER A 420 -32.13 5.54 7.55
C SER A 420 -33.34 5.83 8.45
N GLN A 421 -34.34 4.96 8.35
CA GLN A 421 -35.48 4.90 9.26
C GLN A 421 -35.60 3.47 9.78
N ILE A 422 -35.84 3.35 11.08
CA ILE A 422 -36.06 2.09 11.78
C ILE A 422 -37.48 2.06 12.34
N GLU A 423 -38.21 1.01 11.99
CA GLU A 423 -39.53 0.69 12.56
C GLU A 423 -39.40 -0.54 13.48
N ILE A 424 -40.05 -0.47 14.65
CA ILE A 424 -40.07 -1.56 15.61
C ILE A 424 -41.23 -2.50 15.26
N LEU A 425 -40.94 -3.66 14.71
CA LEU A 425 -41.96 -4.65 14.34
C LEU A 425 -42.41 -5.52 15.51
N SER A 426 -41.48 -5.90 16.38
CA SER A 426 -41.77 -6.67 17.63
C SER A 426 -40.71 -6.34 18.69
N ASP A 427 -40.76 -7.02 19.83
CA ASP A 427 -39.78 -6.84 20.90
C ASP A 427 -38.36 -7.32 20.56
N THR A 428 -38.19 -7.99 19.43
CA THR A 428 -36.87 -8.49 18.96
C THR A 428 -36.56 -8.02 17.55
N LYS A 429 -37.57 -7.64 16.75
CA LYS A 429 -37.46 -7.45 15.31
C LYS A 429 -37.66 -5.99 14.90
N ILE A 430 -36.83 -5.54 13.97
CA ILE A 430 -36.92 -4.23 13.32
C ILE A 430 -37.10 -4.37 11.80
N ALA A 431 -37.63 -3.32 11.17
CA ALA A 431 -37.43 -3.05 9.75
C ALA A 431 -36.57 -1.79 9.62
N GLU A 432 -35.56 -1.83 8.77
CA GLU A 432 -34.72 -0.70 8.46
C GLU A 432 -34.74 -0.44 6.95
N GLN A 433 -34.89 0.84 6.57
CA GLN A 433 -34.78 1.30 5.20
C GLN A 433 -33.96 2.59 5.14
N GLY A 434 -33.19 2.76 4.06
CA GLY A 434 -32.35 3.93 3.94
C GLY A 434 -31.65 4.08 2.60
N SER A 435 -30.80 5.07 2.56
CA SER A 435 -29.91 5.34 1.42
C SER A 435 -28.52 5.74 1.91
N VAL A 436 -27.52 5.42 1.08
CA VAL A 436 -26.12 5.78 1.34
C VAL A 436 -25.57 6.52 0.12
N LEU A 437 -25.00 7.69 0.35
CA LEU A 437 -24.22 8.46 -0.60
C LEU A 437 -22.75 8.15 -0.38
N LEU A 438 -22.02 7.83 -1.44
CA LEU A 438 -20.57 7.64 -1.46
C LEU A 438 -19.94 8.66 -2.41
N LYS A 439 -18.91 9.37 -1.95
CA LYS A 439 -18.18 10.35 -2.76
C LYS A 439 -16.74 9.92 -2.97
N ASN A 440 -16.21 10.23 -4.14
CA ASN A 440 -14.79 10.11 -4.51
C ASN A 440 -14.18 8.74 -4.12
N GLU A 441 -13.23 8.70 -3.18
CA GLU A 441 -12.53 7.48 -2.76
C GLU A 441 -13.48 6.43 -2.17
N GLU A 442 -14.55 6.85 -1.51
CA GLU A 442 -15.60 5.92 -1.02
C GLU A 442 -16.37 5.29 -2.20
N ALA A 443 -16.68 6.07 -3.23
CA ALA A 443 -17.29 5.55 -4.46
C ALA A 443 -16.34 4.64 -5.25
N LEU A 444 -15.04 4.94 -5.25
CA LEU A 444 -14.00 4.15 -5.91
C LEU A 444 -14.02 2.69 -5.46
N GLY A 445 -14.19 2.44 -4.16
CA GLY A 445 -14.28 1.08 -3.60
C GLY A 445 -15.46 0.26 -4.14
N LEU A 446 -16.61 0.88 -4.33
CA LEU A 446 -17.81 0.22 -4.86
C LEU A 446 -17.67 -0.06 -6.38
N ILE A 447 -17.18 0.91 -7.15
CA ILE A 447 -16.91 0.73 -8.59
C ILE A 447 -15.87 -0.38 -8.81
N GLY A 448 -14.78 -0.38 -8.02
CA GLY A 448 -13.73 -1.41 -8.10
C GLY A 448 -14.27 -2.81 -7.78
N ALA A 449 -15.19 -2.92 -6.84
CA ALA A 449 -15.86 -4.19 -6.55
C ALA A 449 -16.72 -4.67 -7.72
N ALA A 450 -17.43 -3.78 -8.39
CA ALA A 450 -18.30 -4.11 -9.52
C ALA A 450 -17.54 -4.65 -10.74
N LEU A 451 -16.26 -4.31 -10.90
CA LEU A 451 -15.42 -4.83 -11.96
C LEU A 451 -14.99 -6.30 -11.75
N ASN A 452 -15.02 -6.77 -10.50
CA ASN A 452 -14.44 -8.07 -10.13
C ASN A 452 -15.42 -9.03 -9.42
N GLN A 453 -16.62 -8.57 -9.09
CA GLN A 453 -17.60 -9.33 -8.31
C GLN A 453 -18.98 -9.29 -8.98
N SER A 454 -19.79 -10.31 -8.73
CA SER A 454 -21.18 -10.29 -9.13
C SER A 454 -21.98 -9.27 -8.32
N GLU A 455 -23.06 -8.73 -8.90
CA GLU A 455 -23.98 -7.82 -8.22
C GLU A 455 -24.52 -8.44 -6.92
N LYS A 456 -24.83 -9.74 -6.93
CA LYS A 456 -25.25 -10.48 -5.73
C LYS A 456 -24.21 -10.40 -4.63
N SER A 457 -22.94 -10.67 -4.95
CA SER A 457 -21.84 -10.62 -3.97
C SER A 457 -21.64 -9.21 -3.37
N ILE A 458 -21.83 -8.18 -4.22
CA ILE A 458 -21.78 -6.78 -3.77
C ILE A 458 -22.94 -6.50 -2.80
N LYS A 459 -24.18 -6.86 -3.17
CA LYS A 459 -25.36 -6.68 -2.32
C LYS A 459 -25.22 -7.40 -0.99
N ASP A 460 -24.78 -8.67 -0.99
CA ASP A 460 -24.60 -9.44 0.25
C ASP A 460 -23.55 -8.79 1.19
N ARG A 461 -22.46 -8.26 0.63
CA ARG A 461 -21.44 -7.54 1.40
C ARG A 461 -21.97 -6.21 1.96
N LEU A 462 -22.72 -5.44 1.17
CA LEU A 462 -23.31 -4.18 1.63
C LEU A 462 -24.37 -4.44 2.72
N PHE A 463 -25.22 -5.46 2.57
CA PHE A 463 -26.14 -5.87 3.62
C PHE A 463 -25.42 -6.27 4.90
N TYR A 464 -24.33 -7.03 4.80
CA TYR A 464 -23.53 -7.38 5.97
C TYR A 464 -22.95 -6.13 6.66
N SER A 465 -22.46 -5.15 5.89
CA SER A 465 -21.95 -3.88 6.44
C SER A 465 -23.03 -3.08 7.16
N LEU A 466 -24.28 -3.06 6.63
CA LEU A 466 -25.40 -2.33 7.21
C LEU A 466 -26.00 -3.04 8.43
N SER A 467 -26.27 -4.35 8.31
CA SER A 467 -26.98 -5.12 9.34
C SER A 467 -26.04 -5.72 10.40
N GLY A 468 -24.73 -5.87 10.09
CA GLY A 468 -23.74 -6.56 10.92
C GLY A 468 -23.92 -8.07 11.00
N THR A 469 -24.77 -8.65 10.15
CA THR A 469 -25.06 -10.09 10.09
C THR A 469 -25.37 -10.52 8.65
N ILE A 470 -25.35 -11.82 8.40
CA ILE A 470 -25.81 -12.38 7.11
C ILE A 470 -27.34 -12.40 7.14
N LEU A 471 -27.96 -11.68 6.20
CA LEU A 471 -29.41 -11.66 6.02
C LEU A 471 -29.85 -12.79 5.08
N GLU A 472 -30.88 -13.53 5.44
CA GLU A 472 -31.50 -14.60 4.65
C GLU A 472 -32.68 -14.06 3.80
N GLU A 473 -33.28 -14.89 2.94
CA GLU A 473 -34.47 -14.49 2.17
C GLU A 473 -35.67 -14.13 3.05
N LYS A 474 -35.84 -14.80 4.17
CA LYS A 474 -36.90 -14.51 5.14
C LYS A 474 -36.82 -13.08 5.73
N ASP A 475 -35.65 -12.43 5.64
CA ASP A 475 -35.41 -11.10 6.18
C ASP A 475 -35.87 -9.97 5.22
N LYS A 476 -36.64 -10.30 4.17
CA LYS A 476 -37.28 -9.39 3.22
C LYS A 476 -36.35 -8.27 2.75
N LYS A 477 -35.16 -8.64 2.33
CA LYS A 477 -34.11 -7.68 1.93
C LYS A 477 -34.29 -7.18 0.49
N SER A 478 -34.12 -5.88 0.29
CA SER A 478 -34.11 -5.24 -1.03
C SER A 478 -32.97 -4.23 -1.11
N MET A 479 -32.37 -4.10 -2.29
CA MET A 479 -31.31 -3.11 -2.54
C MET A 479 -31.30 -2.67 -3.99
N GLU A 480 -31.30 -1.38 -4.22
CA GLU A 480 -31.13 -0.77 -5.53
C GLU A 480 -29.73 -0.14 -5.61
N LEU A 481 -28.89 -0.69 -6.50
CA LEU A 481 -27.57 -0.16 -6.77
C LEU A 481 -27.62 0.83 -7.94
N PRO A 482 -26.72 1.86 -7.94
CA PRO A 482 -26.55 2.73 -9.10
C PRO A 482 -25.93 1.94 -10.28
N ASP A 483 -25.90 2.56 -11.45
CA ASP A 483 -25.15 2.02 -12.57
C ASP A 483 -23.64 2.01 -12.25
N LEU A 484 -23.10 0.81 -12.04
CA LEU A 484 -21.68 0.56 -11.72
C LEU A 484 -20.84 0.17 -12.94
N LYS A 485 -21.43 0.23 -14.16
CA LYS A 485 -20.70 -0.11 -15.40
C LYS A 485 -19.75 1.00 -15.85
N SER A 486 -20.01 2.24 -15.43
CA SER A 486 -19.11 3.36 -15.71
C SER A 486 -17.79 3.21 -14.98
N ARG A 487 -16.68 3.40 -15.69
CA ARG A 487 -15.34 3.45 -15.09
C ARG A 487 -15.04 4.81 -14.44
N ILE A 488 -15.82 5.84 -14.76
CA ILE A 488 -15.62 7.20 -14.24
C ILE A 488 -16.18 7.27 -12.82
N VAL A 489 -15.32 7.64 -11.87
CA VAL A 489 -15.71 7.84 -10.48
C VAL A 489 -16.56 9.10 -10.38
N LYS A 490 -17.71 8.96 -9.77
CA LYS A 490 -18.68 10.03 -9.45
C LYS A 490 -19.40 9.67 -8.16
N ASP A 491 -20.13 10.61 -7.62
CA ASP A 491 -20.99 10.34 -6.48
C ASP A 491 -21.96 9.20 -6.78
N LEU A 492 -22.05 8.23 -5.88
CA LEU A 492 -22.92 7.07 -5.99
C LEU A 492 -23.93 7.07 -4.86
N VAL A 493 -25.18 6.80 -5.20
CA VAL A 493 -26.24 6.60 -4.21
C VAL A 493 -26.84 5.23 -4.39
N TYR A 494 -26.96 4.47 -3.32
CA TYR A 494 -27.74 3.24 -3.30
C TYR A 494 -28.79 3.29 -2.19
N SER A 495 -29.94 2.61 -2.40
CA SER A 495 -31.00 2.46 -1.43
C SER A 495 -31.11 1.02 -0.95
N TYR A 496 -31.60 0.82 0.25
CA TYR A 496 -31.73 -0.49 0.86
C TYR A 496 -32.95 -0.58 1.78
N GLY A 497 -33.42 -1.80 2.01
CA GLY A 497 -34.40 -2.13 3.02
C GLY A 497 -34.21 -3.58 3.47
N PHE A 498 -34.42 -3.87 4.76
CA PHE A 498 -34.42 -5.22 5.31
C PHE A 498 -35.17 -5.31 6.62
N GLU A 499 -35.61 -6.52 6.97
CA GLU A 499 -36.08 -6.87 8.31
C GLU A 499 -34.95 -7.64 9.02
N GLN A 500 -34.77 -7.40 10.31
CA GLN A 500 -33.76 -8.10 11.12
C GLN A 500 -34.35 -8.50 12.47
N ASP A 501 -34.29 -9.80 12.79
CA ASP A 501 -34.64 -10.34 14.10
C ASP A 501 -33.45 -10.29 15.07
N HIS A 502 -33.70 -10.43 16.35
CA HIS A 502 -32.70 -10.38 17.43
C HIS A 502 -31.88 -9.07 17.45
N ARG A 503 -32.48 -7.98 16.94
CA ARG A 503 -31.82 -6.66 16.91
C ARG A 503 -32.11 -5.84 18.17
N LEU A 504 -33.16 -6.18 18.88
CA LEU A 504 -33.58 -5.55 20.12
C LEU A 504 -33.43 -6.49 21.29
N SER A 505 -33.12 -5.93 22.46
CA SER A 505 -33.04 -6.63 23.74
C SER A 505 -34.01 -6.01 24.73
N LYS A 506 -34.71 -6.83 25.52
CA LYS A 506 -35.58 -6.34 26.61
C LYS A 506 -34.74 -5.89 27.80
N THR A 507 -35.13 -4.77 28.38
CA THR A 507 -34.56 -4.23 29.62
C THR A 507 -35.69 -3.91 30.60
N ASN A 508 -35.36 -3.57 31.83
CA ASN A 508 -36.37 -3.12 32.83
C ASN A 508 -37.03 -1.78 32.46
N GLU A 509 -36.39 -1.00 31.58
CA GLU A 509 -36.84 0.34 31.17
C GLU A 509 -37.46 0.37 29.78
N GLY A 510 -37.48 -0.76 29.06
CA GLY A 510 -38.04 -0.86 27.71
C GLY A 510 -37.20 -1.74 26.78
N LEU A 511 -37.09 -1.34 25.53
CA LEU A 511 -36.28 -2.05 24.52
C LEU A 511 -34.96 -1.32 24.31
N ALA A 512 -33.88 -2.07 24.17
CA ALA A 512 -32.57 -1.55 23.88
C ALA A 512 -32.15 -1.89 22.43
N LEU A 513 -31.71 -0.88 21.69
CA LEU A 513 -31.08 -0.99 20.37
C LEU A 513 -29.60 -0.64 20.49
N GLU A 514 -28.72 -1.59 20.22
CA GLU A 514 -27.28 -1.34 20.16
C GLU A 514 -26.92 -0.50 18.93
N LEU A 515 -26.19 0.60 19.14
CA LEU A 515 -25.60 1.43 18.07
C LEU A 515 -24.29 0.80 17.58
N ARG A 516 -24.02 0.88 16.28
CA ARG A 516 -22.87 0.24 15.65
C ARG A 516 -21.93 1.27 15.06
N TYR A 517 -20.70 1.28 15.55
CA TYR A 517 -19.62 2.16 15.09
C TYR A 517 -18.55 1.37 14.34
N SER A 518 -18.93 0.71 13.23
CA SER A 518 -18.01 -0.09 12.42
C SER A 518 -16.81 0.73 11.90
N ALA A 519 -17.02 2.02 11.64
CA ALA A 519 -15.96 2.94 11.25
C ALA A 519 -14.86 3.13 12.31
N LEU A 520 -15.18 2.89 13.60
CA LEU A 520 -14.21 2.99 14.71
C LEU A 520 -13.51 1.66 15.05
N ALA A 521 -13.86 0.57 14.37
CA ALA A 521 -13.37 -0.77 14.72
C ALA A 521 -11.84 -0.88 14.74
N SER A 522 -11.16 -0.21 13.81
CA SER A 522 -9.69 -0.20 13.75
C SER A 522 -9.03 0.56 14.91
N LEU A 523 -9.77 1.42 15.61
CA LEU A 523 -9.25 2.23 16.72
C LEU A 523 -9.46 1.58 18.08
N PHE A 524 -10.52 0.75 18.25
CA PHE A 524 -10.83 0.12 19.54
C PHE A 524 -9.76 -0.86 20.03
N GLY A 525 -9.00 -1.48 19.12
CA GLY A 525 -8.00 -2.49 19.44
C GLY A 525 -6.55 -2.01 19.52
N ILE A 526 -6.31 -0.69 19.37
CA ILE A 526 -4.94 -0.17 19.34
C ILE A 526 -4.30 -0.23 20.73
N SER A 527 -3.09 -0.80 20.82
CA SER A 527 -2.28 -0.81 22.04
C SER A 527 -1.26 0.34 22.04
N GLN A 528 -1.05 0.94 23.21
CA GLN A 528 0.02 1.90 23.43
C GLN A 528 1.42 1.27 23.41
N ASP A 529 1.50 -0.07 23.52
CA ASP A 529 2.75 -0.82 23.55
C ASP A 529 3.35 -1.03 22.17
N TYR A 530 2.62 -0.74 21.10
CA TYR A 530 3.13 -0.88 19.74
C TYR A 530 4.39 -0.05 19.52
N VAL A 531 5.38 -0.66 18.88
CA VAL A 531 6.68 -0.04 18.58
C VAL A 531 6.81 0.41 17.11
N ALA A 532 5.87 -0.02 16.28
CA ALA A 532 5.71 0.45 14.92
C ALA A 532 4.58 1.48 14.81
N ASP A 533 4.60 2.29 13.76
CA ASP A 533 3.49 3.15 13.38
C ASP A 533 2.29 2.28 12.93
N ILE A 534 1.07 2.73 13.14
CA ILE A 534 -0.13 1.96 12.85
C ILE A 534 -0.96 2.63 11.76
N SER A 535 -1.22 1.90 10.69
CA SER A 535 -2.19 2.31 9.66
C SER A 535 -3.59 1.88 10.09
N VAL A 536 -4.44 2.84 10.42
CA VAL A 536 -5.84 2.60 10.85
C VAL A 536 -6.83 2.61 9.70
N ALA A 537 -6.42 3.17 8.56
CA ALA A 537 -7.14 3.20 7.29
C ALA A 537 -6.17 3.42 6.13
N ASP A 538 -6.62 3.20 4.90
CA ASP A 538 -5.82 3.49 3.71
C ASP A 538 -5.69 5.01 3.44
N TYR A 539 -6.68 5.80 3.89
CA TYR A 539 -6.74 7.26 3.74
C TYR A 539 -7.61 7.91 4.83
N PRO A 540 -7.50 9.25 5.05
CA PRO A 540 -8.45 10.01 5.87
C PRO A 540 -9.83 10.05 5.23
N TRP A 541 -10.90 9.99 6.03
CA TRP A 541 -12.28 9.92 5.52
C TRP A 541 -13.30 10.54 6.49
N THR A 542 -14.52 10.77 5.97
CA THR A 542 -15.68 11.22 6.73
C THR A 542 -16.85 10.25 6.55
N VAL A 543 -17.42 9.80 7.66
CA VAL A 543 -18.67 9.02 7.70
C VAL A 543 -19.70 9.81 8.49
N LYS A 544 -20.88 9.99 7.91
CA LYS A 544 -22.03 10.63 8.55
C LYS A 544 -23.23 9.71 8.49
N SER A 545 -24.04 9.73 9.53
CA SER A 545 -25.33 9.03 9.50
C SER A 545 -26.41 9.84 10.18
N GLN A 546 -27.64 9.71 9.68
CA GLN A 546 -28.86 10.17 10.31
C GLN A 546 -29.83 9.00 10.35
N THR A 547 -30.16 8.54 11.54
CA THR A 547 -31.10 7.44 11.76
C THR A 547 -32.32 7.96 12.52
N ILE A 548 -33.51 7.64 12.04
CA ILE A 548 -34.79 7.98 12.73
C ILE A 548 -35.43 6.68 13.20
N ILE A 549 -35.58 6.51 14.51
CA ILE A 549 -36.32 5.41 15.11
C ILE A 549 -37.74 5.88 15.37
N LYS A 550 -38.74 5.23 14.74
CA LYS A 550 -40.13 5.60 14.74
C LYS A 550 -40.88 5.10 15.97
N ASN A 551 -41.85 5.93 16.44
CA ASN A 551 -42.79 5.57 17.50
C ASN A 551 -42.12 5.10 18.79
N VAL A 552 -41.11 5.82 19.24
CA VAL A 552 -40.36 5.52 20.48
C VAL A 552 -40.28 6.77 21.38
N LYS A 553 -40.17 6.52 22.67
CA LYS A 553 -39.92 7.56 23.68
C LYS A 553 -38.65 7.20 24.44
N VAL A 554 -37.71 8.12 24.46
CA VAL A 554 -36.46 8.01 25.20
C VAL A 554 -36.50 8.92 26.40
N ASN A 555 -36.19 8.39 27.59
CA ASN A 555 -35.96 9.17 28.77
C ASN A 555 -34.55 9.71 28.78
N ASN A 556 -34.37 11.00 29.13
CA ASN A 556 -33.05 11.63 29.24
C ASN A 556 -32.21 11.51 27.95
N VAL A 557 -32.77 11.92 26.81
CA VAL A 557 -32.12 11.85 25.48
C VAL A 557 -30.77 12.59 25.44
N ASP A 558 -30.60 13.64 26.24
CA ASP A 558 -29.37 14.44 26.28
C ASP A 558 -28.16 13.66 26.83
N SER A 559 -28.40 12.65 27.67
CA SER A 559 -27.32 11.81 28.19
C SER A 559 -26.64 10.97 27.12
N LEU A 560 -27.33 10.73 26.00
CA LEU A 560 -26.81 10.01 24.84
C LEU A 560 -25.87 10.86 23.96
N ASN A 561 -25.95 12.20 24.09
CA ASN A 561 -25.12 13.11 23.29
C ASN A 561 -23.66 13.01 23.70
N LYS A 562 -22.79 12.77 22.72
CA LYS A 562 -21.35 12.64 22.92
C LYS A 562 -20.59 13.31 21.80
N GLU A 563 -19.48 13.93 22.16
CA GLU A 563 -18.56 14.56 21.21
C GLU A 563 -17.11 14.35 21.68
N ILE A 564 -16.26 13.89 20.79
CA ILE A 564 -14.82 13.75 20.99
C ILE A 564 -14.13 14.49 19.85
N LYS A 565 -13.22 15.40 20.18
CA LYS A 565 -12.43 16.15 19.20
C LYS A 565 -10.96 16.08 19.56
N THR A 566 -10.15 15.50 18.66
CA THR A 566 -8.71 15.32 18.82
C THR A 566 -7.99 15.61 17.50
N PRO A 567 -6.64 15.68 17.47
CA PRO A 567 -5.88 15.80 16.21
C PRO A 567 -6.00 14.61 15.27
N TRP A 568 -6.45 13.45 15.74
CA TRP A 568 -6.54 12.20 14.96
C TRP A 568 -7.93 11.96 14.40
N ILE A 569 -8.96 12.27 15.22
CA ILE A 569 -10.34 11.93 14.90
C ILE A 569 -11.32 12.91 15.56
N TYR A 570 -12.42 13.16 14.87
CA TYR A 570 -13.64 13.75 15.43
C TYR A 570 -14.74 12.71 15.43
N VAL A 571 -15.44 12.55 16.55
CA VAL A 571 -16.60 11.65 16.68
C VAL A 571 -17.71 12.40 17.39
N MET A 572 -18.91 12.34 16.83
CA MET A 572 -20.10 12.99 17.39
C MET A 572 -21.31 12.07 17.29
N ARG A 573 -22.11 12.03 18.35
CA ARG A 573 -23.47 11.50 18.38
C ARG A 573 -24.37 12.52 19.04
N LYS A 574 -25.43 12.91 18.31
CA LYS A 574 -26.48 13.82 18.79
C LYS A 574 -27.84 13.14 18.65
N CYS A 575 -28.53 12.98 19.75
CA CYS A 575 -29.86 12.39 19.84
C CYS A 575 -30.88 13.48 20.11
N THR A 576 -32.01 13.47 19.39
CA THR A 576 -33.08 14.47 19.51
C THR A 576 -34.45 13.80 19.34
N MET A 577 -35.36 14.07 20.23
CA MET A 577 -36.75 13.65 20.04
C MET A 577 -37.49 14.59 19.05
N ILE A 578 -38.01 14.02 17.95
CA ILE A 578 -38.80 14.73 16.95
C ILE A 578 -40.28 14.50 17.27
N ASN A 579 -41.06 15.58 17.35
CA ASN A 579 -42.52 15.53 17.59
C ASN A 579 -42.90 14.66 18.81
N ASN A 580 -42.03 14.50 19.79
CA ASN A 580 -42.18 13.63 20.97
C ASN A 580 -42.52 12.16 20.66
N ARG A 581 -42.32 11.70 19.43
CA ARG A 581 -42.66 10.34 18.98
C ARG A 581 -41.53 9.61 18.28
N ASP A 582 -40.58 10.31 17.70
CA ASP A 582 -39.51 9.71 16.93
C ASP A 582 -38.14 10.14 17.51
N LEU A 583 -37.21 9.24 17.61
CA LEU A 583 -35.83 9.55 17.98
C LEU A 583 -35.00 9.73 16.74
N GLN A 584 -34.41 10.92 16.55
CA GLN A 584 -33.37 11.15 15.56
C GLN A 584 -31.98 11.02 16.20
N ILE A 585 -31.11 10.28 15.55
CA ILE A 585 -29.69 10.08 15.90
C ILE A 585 -28.87 10.60 14.73
N ASP A 586 -28.17 11.70 14.94
CA ASP A 586 -27.18 12.23 13.99
C ASP A 586 -25.78 11.83 14.48
N GLU A 587 -24.99 11.22 13.61
CA GLU A 587 -23.65 10.78 13.92
C GLU A 587 -22.66 11.26 12.86
N ALA A 588 -21.45 11.58 13.30
CA ALA A 588 -20.33 11.89 12.43
C ALA A 588 -19.06 11.29 12.99
N VAL A 589 -18.29 10.67 12.11
CA VAL A 589 -16.93 10.21 12.38
C VAL A 589 -16.03 10.79 11.28
N VAL A 590 -15.00 11.54 11.66
CA VAL A 590 -14.04 12.13 10.74
C VAL A 590 -12.65 11.67 11.15
N LEU A 591 -12.02 10.84 10.34
CA LEU A 591 -10.65 10.41 10.54
C LEU A 591 -9.71 11.41 9.88
N TYR A 592 -8.95 12.17 10.68
CA TYR A 592 -8.00 13.17 10.18
C TYR A 592 -6.66 12.56 9.78
N LYS A 593 -6.21 11.51 10.49
CA LYS A 593 -4.96 10.81 10.25
C LYS A 593 -5.19 9.31 10.09
N ASN A 594 -4.79 8.76 8.98
CA ASN A 594 -4.86 7.32 8.69
C ASN A 594 -3.62 6.55 9.16
N LEU A 595 -2.49 7.22 9.38
CA LEU A 595 -1.27 6.68 9.95
C LEU A 595 -0.97 7.39 11.28
N ILE A 596 -0.88 6.62 12.36
CA ILE A 596 -0.60 7.11 13.70
C ILE A 596 0.81 6.67 14.07
N ALA A 597 1.69 7.63 14.38
CA ALA A 597 3.05 7.33 14.78
C ALA A 597 3.09 6.64 16.15
N ASN A 598 4.04 5.74 16.35
CA ASN A 598 4.15 5.01 17.62
C ASN A 598 4.40 5.91 18.83
N GLU A 599 5.04 7.04 18.64
CA GLU A 599 5.21 8.05 19.70
C GLU A 599 3.88 8.71 20.08
N GLU A 600 2.99 8.93 19.11
CA GLU A 600 1.65 9.47 19.36
C GLU A 600 0.79 8.52 20.20
N LEU A 601 0.90 7.20 20.00
CA LEU A 601 0.16 6.18 20.76
C LEU A 601 0.42 6.25 22.28
N LYS A 602 1.57 6.77 22.68
CA LYS A 602 2.03 6.85 24.08
C LYS A 602 1.70 8.18 24.74
N THR A 603 1.12 9.12 24.01
CA THR A 603 0.74 10.42 24.57
C THR A 603 -0.49 10.29 25.48
N PRO A 604 -0.56 11.08 26.58
CA PRO A 604 -1.74 11.08 27.44
C PRO A 604 -3.04 11.39 26.69
N GLU A 605 -2.97 12.24 25.67
CA GLU A 605 -4.10 12.63 24.83
C GLU A 605 -4.64 11.44 24.02
N PHE A 606 -3.74 10.61 23.45
CA PHE A 606 -4.16 9.43 22.68
C PHE A 606 -4.71 8.33 23.59
N ILE A 607 -4.11 8.11 24.74
CA ILE A 607 -4.60 7.17 25.76
C ILE A 607 -6.01 7.56 26.20
N LYS A 608 -6.21 8.85 26.51
CA LYS A 608 -7.53 9.39 26.87
C LYS A 608 -8.52 9.23 25.72
N LEU A 609 -8.13 9.53 24.48
CA LEU A 609 -9.00 9.33 23.31
C LEU A 609 -9.51 7.88 23.26
N LYS A 610 -8.63 6.92 23.43
CA LYS A 610 -8.97 5.51 23.39
C LYS A 610 -9.96 5.11 24.49
N GLU A 611 -9.72 5.56 25.73
CA GLU A 611 -10.64 5.34 26.87
C GLU A 611 -12.02 5.95 26.59
N ASP A 612 -12.06 7.18 26.07
CA ASP A 612 -13.31 7.88 25.73
C ASP A 612 -14.06 7.17 24.59
N LEU A 613 -13.37 6.69 23.56
CA LEU A 613 -13.97 5.91 22.46
C LEU A 613 -14.56 4.59 22.96
N GLU A 614 -13.84 3.86 23.80
CA GLU A 614 -14.31 2.59 24.35
C GLU A 614 -15.51 2.77 25.28
N ARG A 615 -15.51 3.79 26.14
CA ARG A 615 -16.60 4.08 27.07
C ARG A 615 -17.87 4.56 26.35
N ASP A 616 -17.72 5.48 25.38
CA ASP A 616 -18.84 6.23 24.82
C ASP A 616 -19.36 5.70 23.46
N PHE A 617 -18.59 4.79 22.79
CA PHE A 617 -18.93 4.33 21.43
C PHE A 617 -18.80 2.81 21.19
N LYS A 618 -18.12 2.04 22.03
CA LYS A 618 -17.86 0.62 21.74
C LYS A 618 -19.08 -0.30 21.94
N HIS A 619 -19.82 -0.14 23.04
CA HIS A 619 -20.97 -0.97 23.39
C HIS A 619 -22.11 -0.07 23.92
N VAL A 620 -22.66 0.72 23.02
CA VAL A 620 -23.66 1.70 23.38
C VAL A 620 -25.02 1.27 22.88
N SER A 621 -26.02 1.32 23.75
CA SER A 621 -27.41 1.04 23.42
C SER A 621 -28.30 2.23 23.75
N VAL A 622 -29.27 2.49 22.88
CA VAL A 622 -30.35 3.40 23.16
C VAL A 622 -31.52 2.60 23.75
N VAL A 623 -31.94 2.97 24.95
CA VAL A 623 -33.10 2.37 25.62
C VAL A 623 -34.33 3.26 25.42
N PHE A 624 -35.42 2.67 24.97
CA PHE A 624 -36.65 3.38 24.66
C PHE A 624 -37.90 2.58 25.01
N ALA A 625 -38.99 3.30 25.31
CA ALA A 625 -40.32 2.71 25.36
C ALA A 625 -40.97 2.81 23.96
N ARG A 626 -41.65 1.74 23.53
CA ARG A 626 -42.44 1.76 22.28
C ARG A 626 -43.72 2.49 22.52
N LEU A 627 -44.06 3.44 21.64
CA LEU A 627 -45.33 4.13 21.60
C LEU A 627 -46.31 3.33 20.71
N GLN A 628 -47.55 3.21 21.20
CA GLN A 628 -48.62 2.55 20.44
C GLN A 628 -49.12 3.41 19.28
#